data_ec022cf6e1794c36d8768951b1302211
#
_entry.id   ec022cf6e1794c36d8768951b1302211
#
_cell.length_a   1.000
_cell.length_b   1.000
_cell.length_c   1.000
_cell.angle_alpha   90.00
_cell.angle_beta   90.00
_cell.angle_gamma   90.00
#
_symmetry.space_group_name_H-M   'P 1'
#
loop_
_entity.id
_entity.type
_entity.pdbx_description
1 polymer ?
#
loop_
_entity_poly.entity_id
_entity_poly.type
_entity_poly.pdbx_seq_one_letter_code
_entity_poly.pdbx_strand_id
1 'polypeptide(L)'
;MRQTVTGAIGAGFAVGRPAIVALLQRKWARELDYRLIKELWAFTGNRIAVRFAYEWHDDSGNWFRSYGNENWHYNDAGLMEYRYGLPNDLSIKESDRKYHWDCSGPRPADHSSLTDLGL
;
A
#
# COMPACT_ATOMS: atom_id res chain seq x y z
N MET A 1 -24.20 -4.32 8.38
CA MET A 1 -23.43 -3.27 9.09
C MET A 1 -22.80 -2.35 8.07
N ARG A 2 -22.91 -1.10 8.32
CA ARG A 2 -22.31 -0.10 7.46
C ARG A 2 -20.95 0.32 7.99
N GLN A 3 -20.00 0.37 7.09
CA GLN A 3 -18.69 0.94 7.37
C GLN A 3 -18.43 2.10 6.42
N THR A 4 -18.05 3.23 6.95
CA THR A 4 -17.58 4.36 6.16
C THR A 4 -16.08 4.46 6.31
N VAL A 5 -15.37 4.42 5.21
CA VAL A 5 -13.92 4.62 5.19
C VAL A 5 -13.63 5.85 4.34
N THR A 6 -12.84 6.74 4.90
CA THR A 6 -12.31 7.91 4.20
C THR A 6 -10.81 7.73 4.03
N GLY A 7 -10.31 7.91 2.83
CA GLY A 7 -8.90 7.75 2.56
C GLY A 7 -8.40 8.69 1.50
N ALA A 8 -7.11 8.99 1.58
CA ALA A 8 -6.37 9.69 0.55
C ALA A 8 -5.25 8.79 0.04
N ILE A 9 -5.18 8.58 -1.27
CA ILE A 9 -4.13 7.82 -1.94
C ILE A 9 -3.67 8.65 -3.13
N GLY A 10 -2.37 8.98 -3.17
CA GLY A 10 -1.85 9.90 -4.18
C GLY A 10 -2.53 11.27 -4.07
N ALA A 11 -3.07 11.78 -5.17
CA ALA A 11 -3.75 13.08 -5.22
C ALA A 11 -5.27 12.98 -4.98
N GLY A 12 -5.79 11.81 -4.63
CA GLY A 12 -7.23 11.56 -4.58
C GLY A 12 -7.77 11.31 -3.19
N PHE A 13 -9.07 11.55 -3.03
CA PHE A 13 -9.85 11.15 -1.87
C PHE A 13 -10.94 10.19 -2.29
N ALA A 14 -11.24 9.23 -1.42
CA ALA A 14 -12.38 8.36 -1.59
C ALA A 14 -13.17 8.27 -0.28
N VAL A 15 -14.48 8.40 -0.37
CA VAL A 15 -15.40 8.29 0.75
C VAL A 15 -16.41 7.20 0.46
N GLY A 16 -16.50 6.23 1.37
CA GLY A 16 -17.40 5.10 1.25
C GLY A 16 -16.86 3.97 0.37
N ARG A 17 -17.40 2.79 0.59
CA ARG A 17 -16.92 1.56 -0.05
C ARG A 17 -16.93 1.59 -1.59
N PRO A 18 -18.00 2.02 -2.27
CA PRO A 18 -18.00 2.02 -3.74
C PRO A 18 -16.90 2.89 -4.35
N ALA A 19 -16.66 4.07 -3.78
CA ALA A 19 -15.61 4.97 -4.26
C ALA A 19 -14.20 4.38 -4.03
N ILE A 20 -14.01 3.70 -2.90
CA ILE A 20 -12.74 3.03 -2.57
C ILE A 20 -12.50 1.86 -3.53
N VAL A 21 -13.50 1.05 -3.81
CA VAL A 21 -13.38 -0.06 -4.77
C VAL A 21 -13.00 0.47 -6.15
N ALA A 22 -13.65 1.54 -6.62
CA ALA A 22 -13.34 2.15 -7.92
C ALA A 22 -11.90 2.69 -7.97
N LEU A 23 -11.44 3.31 -6.89
CA LEU A 23 -10.07 3.80 -6.76
C LEU A 23 -9.04 2.67 -6.86
N LEU A 24 -9.28 1.56 -6.14
CA LEU A 24 -8.39 0.40 -6.16
C LEU A 24 -8.39 -0.30 -7.51
N GLN A 25 -9.54 -0.39 -8.20
CA GLN A 25 -9.60 -0.95 -9.54
C GLN A 25 -8.74 -0.16 -10.53
N ARG A 26 -8.78 1.17 -10.48
CA ARG A 26 -7.92 2.02 -11.32
C ARG A 26 -6.45 1.85 -10.98
N LYS A 27 -6.12 1.77 -9.70
CA LYS A 27 -4.74 1.54 -9.23
C LYS A 27 -4.20 0.23 -9.79
N TRP A 28 -4.91 -0.87 -9.64
CA TRP A 28 -4.44 -2.19 -10.07
C TRP A 28 -4.46 -2.40 -11.58
N ALA A 29 -5.26 -1.65 -12.32
CA ALA A 29 -5.18 -1.62 -13.77
C ALA A 29 -3.88 -0.94 -14.27
N ARG A 30 -3.34 -0.02 -13.50
CA ARG A 30 -2.12 0.73 -13.83
C ARG A 30 -0.85 0.10 -13.27
N GLU A 31 -0.91 -0.44 -12.06
CA GLU A 31 0.24 -0.94 -11.32
C GLU A 31 0.34 -2.46 -11.45
N LEU A 32 1.14 -2.91 -12.42
CA LEU A 32 1.27 -4.32 -12.78
C LEU A 32 2.38 -5.00 -11.99
N ASP A 33 2.25 -6.32 -11.78
CA ASP A 33 3.19 -7.14 -11.01
C ASP A 33 3.47 -6.55 -9.61
N TYR A 34 2.43 -6.03 -9.00
CA TYR A 34 2.44 -5.34 -7.72
C TYR A 34 2.84 -6.26 -6.56
N ARG A 35 3.83 -5.82 -5.79
CA ARG A 35 4.27 -6.49 -4.56
C ARG A 35 4.49 -5.47 -3.47
N LEU A 36 3.93 -5.71 -2.30
CA LEU A 36 3.86 -4.77 -1.19
C LEU A 36 4.47 -5.37 0.08
N ILE A 37 5.27 -4.59 0.78
CA ILE A 37 5.67 -4.86 2.16
C ILE A 37 5.24 -3.69 3.03
N LYS A 38 4.51 -4.00 4.12
CA LYS A 38 4.15 -3.04 5.17
C LYS A 38 4.85 -3.39 6.46
N GLU A 39 5.19 -2.37 7.23
CA GLU A 39 5.70 -2.52 8.60
C GLU A 39 4.91 -1.63 9.54
N LEU A 40 4.54 -2.19 10.71
CA LEU A 40 4.00 -1.41 11.81
C LEU A 40 5.07 -0.42 12.28
N TRP A 41 4.72 0.86 12.31
CA TRP A 41 5.61 1.90 12.80
C TRP A 41 5.32 2.28 14.24
N ALA A 42 4.05 2.50 14.55
CA ALA A 42 3.58 2.86 15.89
C ALA A 42 2.08 2.64 16.02
N PHE A 43 1.61 2.52 17.23
CA PHE A 43 0.18 2.53 17.49
C PHE A 43 -0.11 3.12 18.87
N THR A 44 -1.30 3.66 19.02
CA THR A 44 -1.84 4.09 20.31
C THR A 44 -3.36 4.02 20.28
N GLY A 45 -3.95 3.34 21.28
CA GLY A 45 -5.40 3.14 21.29
C GLY A 45 -5.89 2.48 20.01
N ASN A 46 -6.81 3.15 19.33
CA ASN A 46 -7.41 2.69 18.07
C ASN A 46 -6.77 3.29 16.82
N ARG A 47 -5.57 3.86 16.95
CA ARG A 47 -4.81 4.46 15.84
C ARG A 47 -3.54 3.68 15.57
N ILE A 48 -3.29 3.43 14.30
CA ILE A 48 -2.13 2.65 13.84
C ILE A 48 -1.44 3.43 12.72
N ALA A 49 -0.12 3.55 12.85
CA ALA A 49 0.72 4.09 11.79
C ALA A 49 1.58 2.97 11.21
N VAL A 50 1.59 2.84 9.89
CA VAL A 50 2.41 1.88 9.16
C VAL A 50 3.23 2.60 8.10
N ARG A 51 4.39 2.06 7.80
CA ARG A 51 5.15 2.44 6.62
C ARG A 51 5.11 1.32 5.60
N PHE A 52 5.27 1.66 4.33
CA PHE A 52 5.23 0.67 3.27
C PHE A 52 6.16 1.05 2.13
N ALA A 53 6.52 0.03 1.36
CA ALA A 53 7.09 0.19 0.04
C ALA A 53 6.53 -0.89 -0.86
N TYR A 54 6.21 -0.56 -2.09
CA TYR A 54 5.77 -1.54 -3.07
C TYR A 54 6.47 -1.32 -4.41
N GLU A 55 6.64 -2.40 -5.14
CA GLU A 55 7.23 -2.39 -6.48
C GLU A 55 6.18 -2.78 -7.51
N TRP A 56 6.21 -2.12 -8.64
CA TRP A 56 5.29 -2.33 -9.74
C TRP A 56 5.89 -1.81 -11.04
N HIS A 57 5.28 -2.22 -12.18
CA HIS A 57 5.62 -1.62 -13.45
C HIS A 57 4.35 -1.16 -14.17
N ASP A 58 4.51 -0.23 -15.11
CA ASP A 58 3.44 0.20 -15.99
C ASP A 58 3.32 -0.74 -17.20
N ASP A 59 2.39 -0.45 -18.10
CA ASP A 59 2.16 -1.24 -19.32
C ASP A 59 3.27 -1.09 -20.38
N SER A 60 4.17 -0.15 -20.19
CA SER A 60 5.34 0.05 -21.04
C SER A 60 6.62 -0.59 -20.49
N GLY A 61 6.52 -1.29 -19.37
CA GLY A 61 7.66 -1.97 -18.74
C GLY A 61 8.55 -1.07 -17.90
N ASN A 62 8.10 0.14 -17.55
CA ASN A 62 8.84 1.02 -16.63
C ASN A 62 8.58 0.60 -15.19
N TRP A 63 9.66 0.34 -14.44
CA TRP A 63 9.57 -0.07 -13.04
C TRP A 63 9.62 1.09 -12.08
N PHE A 64 8.88 0.94 -10.99
CA PHE A 64 8.80 1.93 -9.92
C PHE A 64 8.86 1.25 -8.56
N ARG A 65 9.40 1.97 -7.58
CA ARG A 65 9.23 1.66 -6.15
C ARG A 65 8.54 2.84 -5.50
N SER A 66 7.41 2.55 -4.87
CA SER A 66 6.60 3.57 -4.22
C SER A 66 6.75 3.43 -2.71
N TYR A 67 7.08 4.53 -2.05
CA TYR A 67 7.29 4.60 -0.59
C TYR A 67 6.20 5.43 0.03
N GLY A 68 5.77 5.07 1.23
CA GLY A 68 4.81 5.90 1.93
C GLY A 68 4.52 5.45 3.34
N ASN A 69 3.60 6.19 3.93
CA ASN A 69 3.05 5.93 5.25
C ASN A 69 1.54 5.89 5.16
N GLU A 70 0.93 5.12 6.03
CA GLU A 70 -0.51 5.11 6.23
C GLU A 70 -0.83 5.34 7.70
N ASN A 71 -1.90 6.07 7.96
CA ASN A 71 -2.46 6.25 9.29
C ASN A 71 -3.88 5.71 9.29
N TRP A 72 -4.15 4.78 10.18
CA TRP A 72 -5.45 4.13 10.31
C TRP A 72 -6.12 4.52 11.61
N HIS A 73 -7.42 4.72 11.56
CA HIS A 73 -8.26 4.93 12.74
C HIS A 73 -9.41 3.93 12.72
N TYR A 74 -9.54 3.19 13.81
CA TYR A 74 -10.59 2.21 14.00
C TYR A 74 -11.67 2.77 14.91
N ASN A 75 -12.93 2.40 14.66
CA ASN A 75 -14.03 2.73 15.57
C ASN A 75 -14.12 1.73 16.74
N ASP A 76 -15.06 1.96 17.67
CA ASP A 76 -15.23 1.11 18.85
C ASP A 76 -15.65 -0.33 18.51
N ALA A 77 -16.21 -0.56 17.32
CA ALA A 77 -16.56 -1.88 16.83
C ALA A 77 -15.36 -2.63 16.20
N GLY A 78 -14.17 -2.02 16.19
CA GLY A 78 -12.97 -2.62 15.61
C GLY A 78 -12.92 -2.55 14.08
N LEU A 79 -13.71 -1.68 13.46
CA LEU A 79 -13.74 -1.48 12.03
C LEU A 79 -12.94 -0.22 11.66
N MET A 80 -12.18 -0.32 10.55
CA MET A 80 -11.44 0.83 10.04
C MET A 80 -12.40 1.91 9.57
N GLU A 81 -12.29 3.09 10.15
CA GLU A 81 -13.14 4.25 9.85
C GLU A 81 -12.44 5.25 8.96
N TYR A 82 -11.15 5.51 9.24
CA TYR A 82 -10.31 6.41 8.44
C TYR A 82 -9.01 5.74 8.05
N ARG A 83 -8.57 6.02 6.83
CA ARG A 83 -7.28 5.60 6.31
C ARG A 83 -6.70 6.74 5.50
N TYR A 84 -5.54 7.20 5.91
CA TYR A 84 -4.78 8.25 5.22
C TYR A 84 -3.47 7.65 4.73
N GLY A 85 -3.17 7.82 3.45
CA GLY A 85 -1.93 7.32 2.89
C GLY A 85 -1.55 8.07 1.61
N LEU A 86 -0.27 8.38 1.49
CA LEU A 86 0.29 9.05 0.32
C LEU A 86 1.56 8.30 -0.09
N PRO A 87 1.58 7.63 -1.24
CA PRO A 87 2.80 7.08 -1.79
C PRO A 87 3.58 8.14 -2.58
N ASN A 88 4.90 7.99 -2.58
CA ASN A 88 5.80 8.70 -3.47
C ASN A 88 6.44 7.70 -4.40
N ASP A 89 6.32 7.91 -5.70
CA ASP A 89 6.84 7.00 -6.70
C ASP A 89 8.28 7.36 -7.05
N LEU A 90 9.15 6.35 -7.04
CA LEU A 90 10.53 6.45 -7.49
C LEU A 90 10.70 5.56 -8.72
N SER A 91 11.13 6.14 -9.83
CA SER A 91 11.51 5.38 -11.01
C SER A 91 12.79 4.58 -10.72
N ILE A 92 12.76 3.28 -10.99
CA ILE A 92 13.90 2.38 -10.80
C ILE A 92 14.19 1.60 -12.08
N LYS A 93 15.37 1.02 -12.17
CA LYS A 93 15.66 0.01 -13.20
C LYS A 93 15.07 -1.33 -12.76
N GLU A 94 14.72 -2.17 -13.71
CA GLU A 94 14.29 -3.53 -13.41
C GLU A 94 15.34 -4.28 -12.57
N SER A 95 16.63 -4.07 -12.85
CA SER A 95 17.74 -4.64 -12.08
C SER A 95 17.85 -4.15 -10.64
N ASP A 96 17.18 -3.05 -10.30
CA ASP A 96 17.15 -2.50 -8.93
C ASP A 96 15.99 -3.03 -8.09
N ARG A 97 15.19 -3.93 -8.63
CA ARG A 97 14.09 -4.56 -7.91
C ARG A 97 14.61 -5.37 -6.72
N LYS A 98 13.87 -5.30 -5.63
CA LYS A 98 14.18 -6.04 -4.39
C LYS A 98 13.11 -7.08 -4.05
N TYR A 99 11.95 -7.04 -4.71
CA TYR A 99 10.83 -7.94 -4.47
C TYR A 99 10.71 -8.93 -5.61
N HIS A 100 10.98 -10.20 -5.35
CA HIS A 100 11.10 -11.23 -6.39
C HIS A 100 10.21 -12.46 -6.18
N TRP A 101 9.35 -12.46 -5.13
CA TRP A 101 8.42 -13.57 -4.96
C TRP A 101 7.36 -13.57 -6.08
N ASP A 102 6.74 -14.72 -6.30
CA ASP A 102 5.66 -14.84 -7.28
C ASP A 102 4.48 -13.96 -6.85
N CYS A 103 4.11 -12.98 -7.66
CA CYS A 103 3.03 -12.05 -7.35
C CYS A 103 1.63 -12.67 -7.38
N SER A 104 1.48 -13.91 -7.85
CA SER A 104 0.23 -14.68 -7.75
C SER A 104 0.01 -15.25 -6.35
N GLY A 105 1.04 -15.22 -5.49
CA GLY A 105 0.99 -15.72 -4.14
C GLY A 105 1.34 -14.64 -3.10
N PRO A 106 1.17 -14.95 -1.80
CA PRO A 106 1.54 -14.04 -0.73
C PRO A 106 3.06 -13.91 -0.61
N ARG A 107 3.52 -12.81 0.02
CA ARG A 107 4.91 -12.66 0.40
C ARG A 107 5.33 -13.85 1.30
N PRO A 108 6.46 -14.52 1.01
CA PRO A 108 6.96 -15.58 1.88
C PRO A 108 7.17 -15.08 3.31
N ALA A 109 6.86 -15.93 4.30
CA ALA A 109 6.97 -15.57 5.71
C ALA A 109 8.41 -15.24 6.15
N ASP A 110 9.40 -15.84 5.48
CA ASP A 110 10.83 -15.63 5.74
C ASP A 110 11.46 -14.54 4.86
N HIS A 111 10.65 -13.84 4.04
CA HIS A 111 11.17 -12.76 3.21
C HIS A 111 11.67 -11.59 4.07
N SER A 112 12.76 -10.97 3.64
CA SER A 112 13.34 -9.80 4.32
C SER A 112 12.32 -8.67 4.50
N SER A 113 12.40 -7.99 5.64
CA SER A 113 11.57 -6.82 5.94
C SER A 113 12.06 -5.58 5.19
N LEU A 114 11.31 -4.48 5.26
CA LEU A 114 11.77 -3.20 4.72
C LEU A 114 13.09 -2.76 5.35
N THR A 115 13.20 -2.90 6.67
CA THR A 115 14.44 -2.57 7.39
C THR A 115 15.61 -3.40 6.89
N ASP A 116 15.43 -4.71 6.72
CA ASP A 116 16.48 -5.63 6.23
C ASP A 116 16.92 -5.28 4.81
N LEU A 117 16.01 -4.79 3.99
CA LEU A 117 16.27 -4.40 2.59
C LEU A 117 16.85 -2.98 2.49
N GLY A 118 16.92 -2.25 3.58
CA GLY A 118 17.38 -0.86 3.58
C GLY A 118 16.37 0.13 2.98
N LEU A 119 15.11 -0.22 3.02
CA LEU A 119 14.02 0.59 2.44
C LEU A 119 13.29 1.43 3.48
#